data_70afcd86e35c587c52412478c206c604
#
_entry.id   70afcd86e35c587c52412478c206c604
#
_cell.length_a   1.000
_cell.length_b   1.000
_cell.length_c   1.000
_cell.angle_alpha   90.00
_cell.angle_beta   90.00
_cell.angle_gamma   90.00
#
_symmetry.space_group_name_H-M   'P 1'
#
loop_
_entity.id
_entity.type
_entity.pdbx_description
1 polymer ?
#
loop_
_entity_poly.entity_id
_entity_poly.type
_entity_poly.pdbx_seq_one_letter_code
_entity_poly.pdbx_strand_id
1 'polypeptide(L)'
;MLHGMIDQKVRTRTIEDFRAQGFRILIATDVAARGVDFQNITHVFNYDLPTNKEVYVHRIGRTGRAGETGRAVSLIREDEQKMLNSIESFTGVGLAILKPPAAEDVENARSAFLKR
;
A
#
# COMPACT_ATOMS: atom_id res chain seq x y z
N MET A 1 12.80 -2.55 4.69
CA MET A 1 11.64 -3.46 4.78
C MET A 1 11.34 -3.83 6.22
N LEU A 2 10.08 -3.77 6.61
CA LEU A 2 9.64 -4.17 7.95
C LEU A 2 8.99 -5.56 7.92
N HIS A 3 9.48 -6.47 8.75
CA HIS A 3 8.88 -7.81 8.95
C HIS A 3 9.12 -8.26 10.39
N GLY A 4 8.42 -9.32 10.80
CA GLY A 4 8.42 -9.77 12.21
C GLY A 4 9.75 -10.29 12.75
N MET A 5 10.71 -10.57 11.87
CA MET A 5 12.00 -11.14 12.26
C MET A 5 13.12 -10.12 12.42
N ILE A 6 12.88 -8.84 12.17
CA ILE A 6 13.88 -7.80 12.36
C ILE A 6 13.95 -7.37 13.83
N ASP A 7 15.13 -6.90 14.24
CA ASP A 7 15.36 -6.37 15.58
C ASP A 7 14.45 -5.16 15.83
N GLN A 8 13.95 -5.03 17.04
CA GLN A 8 13.10 -3.93 17.46
C GLN A 8 13.76 -2.55 17.27
N LYS A 9 15.06 -2.45 17.52
CA LYS A 9 15.80 -1.19 17.31
C LYS A 9 15.83 -0.80 15.84
N VAL A 10 16.03 -1.77 14.94
CA VAL A 10 16.02 -1.54 13.50
C VAL A 10 14.63 -1.15 13.05
N ARG A 11 13.60 -1.82 13.55
CA ARG A 11 12.19 -1.51 13.26
C ARG A 11 11.88 -0.07 13.65
N THR A 12 12.19 0.33 14.87
CA THR A 12 11.92 1.68 15.38
C THR A 12 12.62 2.73 14.53
N ARG A 13 13.91 2.53 14.20
CA ARG A 13 14.67 3.45 13.36
C ARG A 13 14.07 3.56 11.96
N THR A 14 13.70 2.44 11.37
CA THR A 14 13.09 2.43 10.03
C THR A 14 11.79 3.24 10.00
N ILE A 15 10.94 3.06 11.01
CA ILE A 15 9.69 3.80 11.11
C ILE A 15 9.94 5.29 11.31
N GLU A 16 10.88 5.65 12.17
CA GLU A 16 11.23 7.04 12.42
C GLU A 16 11.79 7.72 11.16
N ASP A 17 12.68 7.03 10.44
CA ASP A 17 13.25 7.54 9.19
C ASP A 17 12.19 7.75 8.12
N PHE A 18 11.23 6.83 8.03
CA PHE A 18 10.11 6.97 7.11
C PHE A 18 9.21 8.16 7.49
N ARG A 19 8.88 8.32 8.76
CA ARG A 19 8.07 9.45 9.25
C ARG A 19 8.76 10.78 9.01
N ALA A 20 10.08 10.79 9.10
CA ALA A 20 10.89 11.98 8.81
C ALA A 20 11.10 12.19 7.31
N GLN A 21 10.47 11.38 6.45
CA GLN A 21 10.58 11.44 5.00
C GLN A 21 12.00 11.17 4.48
N GLY A 22 12.77 10.37 5.21
CA GLY A 22 14.10 9.96 4.80
C GLY A 22 14.10 9.03 3.58
N PHE A 23 12.96 8.36 3.31
CA PHE A 23 12.72 7.59 2.10
C PHE A 23 11.23 7.62 1.76
N ARG A 24 10.91 7.31 0.51
CA ARG A 24 9.56 7.53 -0.04
C ARG A 24 8.68 6.29 -0.02
N ILE A 25 9.26 5.11 0.08
CA ILE A 25 8.55 3.84 -0.01
C ILE A 25 8.94 2.97 1.18
N LEU A 26 7.93 2.48 1.90
CA LEU A 26 8.12 1.52 2.97
C LEU A 26 7.49 0.19 2.57
N ILE A 27 8.25 -0.87 2.65
CA ILE A 27 7.75 -2.23 2.43
C ILE A 27 7.62 -2.91 3.79
N ALA A 28 6.44 -3.42 4.10
CA ALA A 28 6.17 -4.03 5.40
C ALA A 28 5.20 -5.20 5.29
N THR A 29 5.32 -6.13 6.23
CA THR A 29 4.30 -7.15 6.44
C THR A 29 3.20 -6.62 7.35
N ASP A 30 2.02 -7.26 7.34
CA ASP A 30 0.91 -6.86 8.22
C ASP A 30 1.31 -6.88 9.71
N VAL A 31 2.04 -7.91 10.12
CA VAL A 31 2.47 -8.06 11.50
C VAL A 31 3.38 -6.91 11.92
N ALA A 32 4.31 -6.54 11.08
CA ALA A 32 5.27 -5.48 11.37
C ALA A 32 4.64 -4.08 11.33
N ALA A 33 3.61 -3.89 10.52
CA ALA A 33 2.90 -2.61 10.41
C ALA A 33 1.80 -2.43 11.44
N ARG A 34 1.40 -3.49 12.14
CA ARG A 34 0.30 -3.45 13.10
C ARG A 34 0.62 -2.50 14.25
N GLY A 35 -0.35 -1.66 14.59
CA GLY A 35 -0.21 -0.70 15.69
C GLY A 35 0.67 0.50 15.40
N VAL A 36 1.26 0.58 14.21
CA VAL A 36 2.07 1.73 13.81
C VAL A 36 1.19 2.75 13.11
N ASP A 37 1.27 3.99 13.56
CA ASP A 37 0.56 5.10 12.93
C ASP A 37 1.49 5.82 11.97
N PHE A 38 1.06 5.90 10.71
CA PHE A 38 1.77 6.62 9.66
C PHE A 38 0.93 7.81 9.21
N GLN A 39 1.56 8.97 9.13
CA GLN A 39 0.93 10.17 8.59
C GLN A 39 1.44 10.45 7.17
N ASN A 40 0.64 11.17 6.39
CA ASN A 40 1.01 11.61 5.05
C ASN A 40 1.27 10.47 4.06
N ILE A 41 0.59 9.34 4.23
CA ILE A 41 0.64 8.25 3.28
C ILE A 41 -0.31 8.57 2.13
N THR A 42 0.22 8.72 0.93
CA THR A 42 -0.58 9.04 -0.27
C THR A 42 -1.11 7.78 -0.94
N HIS A 43 -0.35 6.70 -0.90
CA HIS A 43 -0.68 5.45 -1.57
C HIS A 43 -0.38 4.26 -0.68
N VAL A 44 -1.26 3.27 -0.75
CA VAL A 44 -1.03 1.94 -0.20
C VAL A 44 -1.07 0.94 -1.35
N PHE A 45 -0.02 0.14 -1.49
CA PHE A 45 0.06 -0.91 -2.50
C PHE A 45 -0.04 -2.27 -1.82
N ASN A 46 -1.03 -3.06 -2.20
CA ASN A 46 -1.13 -4.45 -1.79
C ASN A 46 -0.44 -5.31 -2.84
N TYR A 47 0.74 -5.80 -2.54
CA TYR A 47 1.46 -6.71 -3.44
C TYR A 47 0.73 -8.04 -3.55
N ASP A 48 0.27 -8.55 -2.42
CA ASP A 48 -0.59 -9.71 -2.33
C ASP A 48 -1.95 -9.28 -1.81
N LEU A 49 -3.02 -9.72 -2.47
CA LEU A 49 -4.37 -9.48 -1.96
C LEU A 49 -4.56 -10.31 -0.69
N PRO A 50 -4.95 -9.70 0.44
CA PRO A 50 -5.16 -10.47 1.66
C PRO A 50 -6.34 -11.44 1.52
N THR A 51 -6.26 -12.56 2.23
CA THR A 51 -7.34 -13.54 2.24
C THR A 51 -8.52 -13.14 3.11
N ASN A 52 -8.36 -12.08 3.89
CA ASN A 52 -9.32 -11.57 4.86
C ASN A 52 -9.65 -10.11 4.52
N LYS A 53 -10.93 -9.81 4.37
CA LYS A 53 -11.39 -8.48 3.99
C LYS A 53 -11.13 -7.43 5.06
N GLU A 54 -11.13 -7.80 6.33
CA GLU A 54 -10.80 -6.88 7.43
C GLU A 54 -9.32 -6.46 7.36
N VAL A 55 -8.44 -7.38 7.00
CA VAL A 55 -7.02 -7.07 6.79
C VAL A 55 -6.85 -6.09 5.64
N TYR A 56 -7.61 -6.26 4.56
CA TYR A 56 -7.62 -5.30 3.45
C TYR A 56 -7.96 -3.89 3.93
N VAL A 57 -9.02 -3.75 4.70
CA VAL A 57 -9.44 -2.44 5.22
C VAL A 57 -8.37 -1.84 6.14
N HIS A 58 -7.74 -2.65 6.98
CA HIS A 58 -6.66 -2.18 7.84
C HIS A 58 -5.44 -1.72 7.05
N ARG A 59 -5.09 -2.41 5.96
CA ARG A 59 -3.98 -2.01 5.09
C ARG A 59 -4.25 -0.66 4.43
N ILE A 60 -5.39 -0.53 3.77
CA ILE A 60 -5.71 0.72 3.07
C ILE A 60 -5.99 1.88 4.02
N GLY A 61 -6.36 1.58 5.25
CA GLY A 61 -6.59 2.59 6.30
C GLY A 61 -5.33 3.35 6.72
N ARG A 62 -4.19 3.10 6.08
CA ARG A 62 -2.97 3.87 6.29
C ARG A 62 -2.94 5.14 5.43
N THR A 63 -3.84 5.28 4.48
CA THR A 63 -3.97 6.47 3.64
C THR A 63 -5.38 7.04 3.71
N GLY A 64 -5.58 8.26 3.24
CA GLY A 64 -6.89 8.93 3.25
C GLY A 64 -7.39 9.30 4.64
N ARG A 65 -6.51 9.48 5.60
CA ARG A 65 -6.87 9.81 6.98
C ARG A 65 -7.06 11.30 7.18
N ALA A 66 -7.82 11.66 8.22
CA ALA A 66 -8.03 13.06 8.65
C ALA A 66 -8.58 13.95 7.53
N GLY A 67 -9.44 13.40 6.68
CA GLY A 67 -10.04 14.13 5.56
C GLY A 67 -9.14 14.28 4.34
N GLU A 68 -7.93 13.74 4.37
CA GLU A 68 -7.04 13.75 3.21
C GLU A 68 -7.41 12.66 2.21
N THR A 69 -7.11 12.90 0.93
CA THR A 69 -7.33 11.94 -0.16
C THR A 69 -6.19 10.94 -0.21
N GLY A 70 -6.52 9.67 -0.37
CA GLY A 70 -5.55 8.60 -0.52
C GLY A 70 -5.93 7.65 -1.62
N ARG A 71 -4.97 6.84 -2.07
CA ARG A 71 -5.17 5.80 -3.08
C ARG A 71 -4.72 4.45 -2.56
N ALA A 72 -5.50 3.43 -2.86
CA ALA A 72 -5.13 2.05 -2.59
C ALA A 72 -5.09 1.30 -3.92
N VAL A 73 -3.98 0.64 -4.20
CA VAL A 73 -3.78 -0.14 -5.42
C VAL A 73 -3.42 -1.56 -5.03
N SER A 74 -4.14 -2.53 -5.57
CA SER A 74 -3.88 -3.94 -5.30
C SER A 74 -3.48 -4.66 -6.58
N LEU A 75 -2.44 -5.46 -6.50
CA LEU A 75 -2.07 -6.37 -7.58
C LEU A 75 -2.90 -7.63 -7.42
N ILE A 76 -3.64 -8.00 -8.45
CA ILE A 76 -4.56 -9.13 -8.40
C ILE A 76 -4.28 -10.12 -9.53
N ARG A 77 -4.58 -11.39 -9.26
CA ARG A 77 -4.60 -12.44 -10.27
C ARG A 77 -6.03 -12.66 -10.74
N GLU A 78 -6.18 -13.25 -11.90
CA GLU A 78 -7.50 -13.53 -12.48
C GLU A 78 -8.36 -14.41 -11.58
N ASP A 79 -7.77 -15.31 -10.82
CA ASP A 79 -8.47 -16.22 -9.91
C ASP A 79 -8.91 -15.55 -8.59
N GLU A 80 -8.63 -14.27 -8.40
CA GLU A 80 -8.95 -13.54 -7.16
C GLU A 80 -10.24 -12.72 -7.25
N GLN A 81 -11.05 -12.91 -8.29
CA GLN A 81 -12.27 -12.14 -8.50
C GLN A 81 -13.28 -12.27 -7.35
N LYS A 82 -13.38 -13.45 -6.77
CA LYS A 82 -14.29 -13.68 -5.63
C LYS A 82 -13.90 -12.84 -4.42
N MET A 83 -12.61 -12.72 -4.16
CA MET A 83 -12.11 -11.89 -3.06
C MET A 83 -12.40 -10.42 -3.33
N LEU A 84 -12.23 -9.95 -4.57
CA LEU A 84 -12.57 -8.58 -4.94
C LEU A 84 -14.04 -8.29 -4.71
N ASN A 85 -14.93 -9.19 -5.12
CA ASN A 85 -16.35 -9.04 -4.91
C ASN A 85 -16.69 -8.96 -3.41
N SER A 86 -16.03 -9.78 -2.61
CA SER A 86 -16.18 -9.77 -1.16
C SER A 86 -15.75 -8.44 -0.54
N ILE A 87 -14.64 -7.89 -1.02
CA ILE A 87 -14.12 -6.61 -0.56
C ILE A 87 -15.07 -5.47 -0.94
N GLU A 88 -15.56 -5.46 -2.18
CA GLU A 88 -16.53 -4.45 -2.63
C GLU A 88 -17.80 -4.49 -1.79
N SER A 89 -18.31 -5.68 -1.52
CA SER A 89 -19.51 -5.85 -0.69
C SER A 89 -19.28 -5.39 0.74
N PHE A 90 -18.13 -5.69 1.29
CA PHE A 90 -17.79 -5.35 2.68
C PHE A 90 -17.56 -3.85 2.86
N THR A 91 -16.87 -3.21 1.92
CA THR A 91 -16.54 -1.79 2.01
C THR A 91 -17.64 -0.88 1.46
N GLY A 92 -18.53 -1.40 0.63
CA GLY A 92 -19.54 -0.61 -0.07
C GLY A 92 -18.94 0.30 -1.16
N VAL A 93 -17.67 0.09 -1.52
CA VAL A 93 -16.96 0.90 -2.51
C VAL A 93 -16.62 0.04 -3.72
N GLY A 94 -16.95 0.52 -4.91
CA GLY A 94 -16.58 -0.15 -6.17
C GLY A 94 -15.08 -0.04 -6.42
N LEU A 95 -14.50 -1.13 -6.93
CA LEU A 95 -13.09 -1.19 -7.27
C LEU A 95 -12.94 -1.12 -8.79
N ALA A 96 -12.13 -0.18 -9.25
CA ALA A 96 -11.81 -0.06 -10.66
C ALA A 96 -10.71 -1.05 -11.03
N ILE A 97 -10.92 -1.80 -12.11
CA ILE A 97 -9.90 -2.70 -12.64
C ILE A 97 -9.13 -1.94 -13.71
N LEU A 98 -7.82 -1.80 -13.46
CA LEU A 98 -6.93 -1.10 -14.37
C LEU A 98 -5.96 -2.10 -15.01
N LYS A 99 -5.56 -1.81 -16.23
CA LYS A 99 -4.49 -2.59 -16.86
C LYS A 99 -3.14 -2.15 -16.30
N PRO A 100 -2.20 -3.10 -16.11
CA PRO A 100 -0.84 -2.71 -15.75
C PRO A 100 -0.27 -1.75 -16.80
N PRO A 101 0.56 -0.79 -16.38
CA PRO A 101 1.20 0.11 -17.33
C PRO A 101 2.11 -0.68 -18.28
N ALA A 102 2.15 -0.28 -19.55
CA ALA A 102 3.08 -0.86 -20.51
C ALA A 102 4.50 -0.41 -20.18
N ALA A 103 5.50 -1.16 -20.66
CA ALA A 103 6.91 -0.80 -20.46
C ALA A 103 7.21 0.62 -20.93
N GLU A 104 6.60 1.04 -22.05
CA GLU A 104 6.74 2.39 -22.58
C GLU A 104 6.22 3.45 -21.60
N ASP A 105 5.06 3.21 -20.98
CA ASP A 105 4.48 4.13 -20.00
C ASP A 105 5.39 4.30 -18.79
N VAL A 106 5.98 3.22 -18.31
CA VAL A 106 6.93 3.23 -17.20
C VAL A 106 8.16 4.04 -17.56
N GLU A 107 8.71 3.82 -18.75
CA GLU A 107 9.89 4.53 -19.24
C GLU A 107 9.63 6.04 -19.37
N ASN A 108 8.46 6.41 -19.92
CA ASN A 108 8.07 7.80 -20.06
C ASN A 108 7.91 8.49 -18.69
N ALA A 109 7.29 7.82 -17.72
CA ALA A 109 7.16 8.34 -16.37
C ALA A 109 8.52 8.51 -15.70
N ARG A 110 9.43 7.55 -15.87
CA ARG A 110 10.79 7.61 -15.35
C ARG A 110 11.57 8.79 -15.94
N SER A 111 11.50 8.96 -17.26
CA SER A 111 12.14 10.07 -17.95
C SER A 111 11.61 11.43 -17.47
N ALA A 112 10.30 11.56 -17.33
CA ALA A 112 9.68 12.78 -16.82
C ALA A 112 10.13 13.09 -15.39
N PHE A 113 10.27 12.08 -14.55
CA PHE A 113 10.76 12.24 -13.17
C PHE A 113 12.22 12.69 -13.14
N LEU A 114 13.06 12.13 -13.97
CA LEU A 114 14.49 12.48 -14.03
C LEU A 114 14.77 13.88 -14.60
N LYS A 115 13.82 14.43 -15.37
CA LYS A 115 13.92 15.78 -15.94
C LYS A 115 13.50 16.88 -15.00
N ARG A 116 12.92 16.51 -13.89
CA ARG A 116 12.56 17.46 -12.83
C ARG A 116 13.81 17.80 -12.04
#